data_1b0d36985d77bb111a210da8d243e710
#
_entry.id   1b0d36985d77bb111a210da8d243e710
#
_cell.length_a   1.000
_cell.length_b   1.000
_cell.length_c   1.000
_cell.angle_alpha   90.00
_cell.angle_beta   90.00
_cell.angle_gamma   90.00
#
_symmetry.space_group_name_H-M   'P 1'
#
loop_
_entity.id
_entity.type
_entity.pdbx_description
1 polymer ?
#
loop_
_entity_poly.entity_id
_entity_poly.type
_entity_poly.pdbx_seq_one_letter_code
_entity_poly.pdbx_strand_id
1 'polypeptide(L)'
;MLVAKKELDALRQIPYDIHKGVREMDDRYFMEEALKLAKEAFDAGEVPVGCVITRGDEIVGRGRNRREGDKSALAHAEIEAISEACRQLGGWRLWECTLYVTLEPCPMCAGAIINARIPRVVYGAGDDKCGAVRSVCSLFSMEFNHHPKVESGILEEECAALLTDFFRKLRIELRTRPKWKKKSE
;
A
#
# COMPACT_ATOMS: atom_id res chain seq x y z
N MET A 1 58.74 -11.25 1.85
CA MET A 1 57.37 -11.78 2.01
C MET A 1 56.63 -11.30 3.27
N LEU A 2 57.24 -10.50 4.17
CA LEU A 2 56.58 -10.00 5.41
C LEU A 2 55.96 -8.59 5.28
N VAL A 3 56.30 -7.82 4.26
CA VAL A 3 55.80 -6.44 4.04
C VAL A 3 54.39 -6.42 3.51
N ALA A 4 54.04 -7.37 2.60
CA ALA A 4 52.71 -7.43 1.96
C ALA A 4 51.57 -7.81 2.93
N LYS A 5 51.88 -8.49 4.06
CA LYS A 5 50.87 -8.93 5.04
C LYS A 5 50.44 -7.81 5.96
N LYS A 6 51.34 -6.85 6.26
CA LYS A 6 51.03 -5.65 7.10
C LYS A 6 50.20 -4.62 6.36
N GLU A 7 50.36 -4.51 5.05
CA GLU A 7 49.52 -3.59 4.25
C GLU A 7 48.09 -4.13 4.02
N LEU A 8 47.92 -5.46 3.91
CA LEU A 8 46.62 -6.08 3.87
C LEU A 8 45.82 -6.00 5.18
N ASP A 9 46.53 -6.03 6.35
CA ASP A 9 45.88 -5.90 7.66
C ASP A 9 45.49 -4.46 7.95
N ALA A 10 46.21 -3.46 7.40
CA ALA A 10 45.87 -2.05 7.54
C ALA A 10 44.59 -1.67 6.72
N LEU A 11 44.30 -2.38 5.63
CA LEU A 11 43.08 -2.18 4.83
C LEU A 11 41.82 -2.77 5.51
N ARG A 12 42.00 -3.62 6.53
CA ARG A 12 40.86 -4.18 7.31
C ARG A 12 40.40 -3.30 8.44
N GLN A 13 41.04 -2.17 8.73
CA GLN A 13 40.70 -1.26 9.84
C GLN A 13 40.13 0.08 9.41
N ILE A 14 39.69 0.23 8.16
CA ILE A 14 38.88 1.38 7.81
C ILE A 14 37.42 0.96 8.09
N PRO A 15 36.73 1.54 9.07
CA PRO A 15 35.30 1.41 9.22
C PRO A 15 34.67 2.25 8.09
N TYR A 16 34.70 1.71 6.86
CA TYR A 16 33.92 2.28 5.79
C TYR A 16 32.49 1.84 6.05
N ASP A 17 31.76 2.72 6.71
CA ASP A 17 30.33 2.59 6.94
C ASP A 17 29.64 2.75 5.58
N ILE A 18 29.58 1.65 4.82
CA ILE A 18 28.95 1.56 3.49
C ILE A 18 27.45 1.88 3.58
N HIS A 19 26.89 1.97 4.79
CA HIS A 19 25.49 2.24 5.02
C HIS A 19 25.12 3.73 5.12
N LYS A 20 26.12 4.63 5.14
CA LYS A 20 25.86 6.08 5.08
C LYS A 20 25.53 6.52 3.65
N GLY A 21 24.31 6.24 3.19
CA GLY A 21 23.79 6.73 1.92
C GLY A 21 22.84 5.78 1.20
N VAL A 22 22.77 4.51 1.57
CA VAL A 22 21.77 3.59 1.05
C VAL A 22 20.59 3.59 2.01
N ARG A 23 19.45 4.13 1.59
CA ARG A 23 18.21 4.04 2.36
C ARG A 23 17.82 2.57 2.44
N GLU A 24 17.73 2.03 3.66
CA GLU A 24 17.24 0.68 3.90
C GLU A 24 15.81 0.57 3.37
N MET A 25 15.55 -0.40 2.50
CA MET A 25 14.22 -0.66 1.96
C MET A 25 13.45 -1.55 2.94
N ASP A 26 12.98 -0.93 4.02
CA ASP A 26 12.16 -1.53 5.06
C ASP A 26 10.65 -1.31 4.80
N ASP A 27 9.80 -1.81 5.69
CA ASP A 27 8.35 -1.63 5.61
C ASP A 27 7.95 -0.15 5.59
N ARG A 28 8.68 0.69 6.30
CA ARG A 28 8.43 2.14 6.31
C ARG A 28 8.69 2.76 4.94
N TYR A 29 9.78 2.37 4.28
CA TYR A 29 10.08 2.82 2.92
C TYR A 29 8.95 2.47 1.94
N PHE A 30 8.48 1.21 1.94
CA PHE A 30 7.42 0.78 1.03
C PHE A 30 6.06 1.42 1.36
N MET A 31 5.75 1.68 2.62
CA MET A 31 4.56 2.43 2.99
C MET A 31 4.64 3.90 2.56
N GLU A 32 5.83 4.52 2.58
CA GLU A 32 6.03 5.86 2.03
C GLU A 32 5.80 5.89 0.51
N GLU A 33 6.20 4.84 -0.22
CA GLU A 33 5.88 4.71 -1.65
C GLU A 33 4.37 4.58 -1.88
N ALA A 34 3.67 3.79 -1.06
CA ALA A 34 2.20 3.71 -1.10
C ALA A 34 1.54 5.06 -0.78
N LEU A 35 2.06 5.82 0.19
CA LEU A 35 1.57 7.17 0.53
C LEU A 35 1.75 8.17 -0.62
N LYS A 36 2.78 8.05 -1.45
CA LYS A 36 2.93 8.89 -2.66
C LYS A 36 1.77 8.67 -3.61
N LEU A 37 1.42 7.40 -3.86
CA LEU A 37 0.28 7.02 -4.70
C LEU A 37 -1.06 7.48 -4.10
N ALA A 38 -1.21 7.42 -2.77
CA ALA A 38 -2.38 7.97 -2.09
C ALA A 38 -2.50 9.50 -2.26
N LYS A 39 -1.38 10.23 -2.25
CA LYS A 39 -1.37 11.67 -2.54
C LYS A 39 -1.76 11.97 -3.98
N GLU A 40 -1.30 11.17 -4.95
CA GLU A 40 -1.74 11.30 -6.34
C GLU A 40 -3.25 11.06 -6.49
N ALA A 41 -3.82 10.09 -5.75
CA ALA A 41 -5.26 9.86 -5.71
C ALA A 41 -5.99 11.09 -5.13
N PHE A 42 -5.49 11.65 -4.01
CA PHE A 42 -6.02 12.88 -3.40
C PHE A 42 -6.08 14.04 -4.39
N ASP A 43 -4.98 14.29 -5.11
CA ASP A 43 -4.87 15.38 -6.08
C ASP A 43 -5.81 15.19 -7.28
N ALA A 44 -6.09 13.93 -7.62
CA ALA A 44 -7.08 13.57 -8.65
C ALA A 44 -8.54 13.62 -8.16
N GLY A 45 -8.79 13.97 -6.89
CA GLY A 45 -10.14 14.01 -6.31
C GLY A 45 -10.70 12.64 -5.91
N GLU A 46 -9.86 11.64 -5.82
CA GLU A 46 -10.17 10.28 -5.38
C GLU A 46 -9.93 10.09 -3.89
N VAL A 47 -10.60 9.12 -3.27
CA VAL A 47 -10.28 8.72 -1.90
C VAL A 47 -8.79 8.32 -1.86
N PRO A 48 -7.98 8.92 -0.96
CA PRO A 48 -6.52 8.81 -1.00
C PRO A 48 -6.04 7.47 -0.45
N VAL A 49 -6.13 6.44 -1.27
CA VAL A 49 -5.58 5.12 -1.01
C VAL A 49 -4.54 4.79 -2.07
N GLY A 50 -3.37 4.36 -1.62
CA GLY A 50 -2.27 3.91 -2.45
C GLY A 50 -1.78 2.55 -1.98
N CYS A 51 -1.31 1.75 -2.93
CA CYS A 51 -0.84 0.39 -2.70
C CYS A 51 0.41 0.10 -3.52
N VAL A 52 1.39 -0.56 -2.91
CA VAL A 52 2.52 -1.17 -3.62
C VAL A 52 2.63 -2.65 -3.26
N ILE A 53 3.10 -3.44 -4.21
CA ILE A 53 3.43 -4.85 -4.00
C ILE A 53 4.91 -5.04 -4.30
N THR A 54 5.61 -5.72 -3.39
CA THR A 54 7.04 -6.00 -3.53
C THR A 54 7.29 -7.50 -3.64
N ARG A 55 8.39 -7.85 -4.31
CA ARG A 55 9.03 -9.17 -4.24
C ARG A 55 10.50 -8.95 -3.83
N GLY A 56 10.83 -9.32 -2.59
CA GLY A 56 12.06 -8.83 -1.96
C GLY A 56 12.02 -7.30 -1.90
N ASP A 57 13.10 -6.66 -2.32
CA ASP A 57 13.25 -5.20 -2.32
C ASP A 57 12.73 -4.54 -3.61
N GLU A 58 12.21 -5.29 -4.57
CA GLU A 58 11.71 -4.75 -5.83
C GLU A 58 10.20 -4.50 -5.75
N ILE A 59 9.74 -3.30 -6.12
CA ILE A 59 8.32 -3.01 -6.30
C ILE A 59 7.87 -3.54 -7.66
N VAL A 60 7.01 -4.55 -7.62
CA VAL A 60 6.47 -5.26 -8.80
C VAL A 60 5.02 -4.88 -9.15
N GLY A 61 4.38 -4.08 -8.32
CA GLY A 61 3.03 -3.58 -8.58
C GLY A 61 2.75 -2.29 -7.84
N ARG A 62 2.06 -1.36 -8.49
CA ARG A 62 1.61 -0.08 -7.96
C ARG A 62 0.13 0.11 -8.27
N GLY A 63 -0.59 0.75 -7.37
CA GLY A 63 -1.98 1.10 -7.58
C GLY A 63 -2.40 2.26 -6.71
N ARG A 64 -3.36 3.02 -7.18
CA ARG A 64 -4.06 4.05 -6.42
C ARG A 64 -5.54 4.01 -6.69
N ASN A 65 -6.34 4.52 -5.77
CA ASN A 65 -7.78 4.59 -6.00
C ASN A 65 -8.11 5.46 -7.22
N ARG A 66 -9.04 4.98 -8.09
CA ARG A 66 -9.47 5.63 -9.32
C ARG A 66 -10.96 5.44 -9.60
N ARG A 67 -11.74 5.16 -8.57
CA ARG A 67 -13.17 4.80 -8.70
C ARG A 67 -13.99 5.82 -9.44
N GLU A 68 -13.82 7.09 -9.11
CA GLU A 68 -14.60 8.19 -9.71
C GLU A 68 -14.12 8.50 -11.14
N GLY A 69 -12.80 8.49 -11.36
CA GLY A 69 -12.19 8.74 -12.67
C GLY A 69 -12.51 7.66 -13.68
N ASP A 70 -12.33 6.40 -13.31
CA ASP A 70 -12.57 5.24 -14.18
C ASP A 70 -14.05 4.79 -14.18
N LYS A 71 -14.89 5.37 -13.31
CA LYS A 71 -16.30 4.97 -13.10
C LYS A 71 -16.43 3.47 -12.84
N SER A 72 -15.51 2.94 -12.06
CA SER A 72 -15.40 1.52 -11.77
C SER A 72 -15.38 1.24 -10.27
N ALA A 73 -16.31 0.44 -9.79
CA ALA A 73 -16.34 0.01 -8.39
C ALA A 73 -15.13 -0.86 -8.02
N LEU A 74 -14.43 -1.42 -9.00
CA LEU A 74 -13.28 -2.30 -8.81
C LEU A 74 -11.93 -1.55 -8.80
N ALA A 75 -11.89 -0.27 -9.20
CA ALA A 75 -10.66 0.51 -9.33
C ALA A 75 -10.12 0.98 -7.95
N HIS A 76 -9.89 0.01 -7.06
CA HIS A 76 -9.22 0.19 -5.79
C HIS A 76 -7.71 0.02 -5.95
N ALA A 77 -6.93 0.69 -5.11
CA ALA A 77 -5.47 0.67 -5.15
C ALA A 77 -4.89 -0.75 -5.14
N GLU A 78 -5.43 -1.62 -4.29
CA GLU A 78 -4.97 -2.99 -4.14
C GLU A 78 -5.25 -3.82 -5.40
N ILE A 79 -6.42 -3.65 -6.01
CA ILE A 79 -6.79 -4.37 -7.24
C ILE A 79 -5.88 -3.97 -8.40
N GLU A 80 -5.58 -2.68 -8.53
CA GLU A 80 -4.65 -2.20 -9.56
C GLU A 80 -3.23 -2.73 -9.32
N ALA A 81 -2.72 -2.65 -8.08
CA ALA A 81 -1.40 -3.16 -7.74
C ALA A 81 -1.27 -4.68 -7.97
N ILE A 82 -2.30 -5.47 -7.59
CA ILE A 82 -2.35 -6.92 -7.85
C ILE A 82 -2.32 -7.19 -9.36
N SER A 83 -3.12 -6.46 -10.14
CA SER A 83 -3.18 -6.62 -11.59
C SER A 83 -1.85 -6.31 -12.25
N GLU A 84 -1.15 -5.25 -11.81
CA GLU A 84 0.18 -4.90 -12.32
C GLU A 84 1.21 -5.96 -11.94
N ALA A 85 1.28 -6.37 -10.68
CA ALA A 85 2.20 -7.39 -10.21
C ALA A 85 2.02 -8.72 -10.96
N CYS A 86 0.77 -9.15 -11.19
CA CYS A 86 0.48 -10.35 -11.97
C CYS A 86 1.00 -10.25 -13.41
N ARG A 87 0.86 -9.10 -14.06
CA ARG A 87 1.38 -8.86 -15.42
C ARG A 87 2.91 -8.87 -15.43
N GLN A 88 3.53 -8.16 -14.48
CA GLN A 88 4.98 -8.03 -14.41
C GLN A 88 5.66 -9.38 -14.11
N LEU A 89 5.06 -10.18 -13.23
CA LEU A 89 5.61 -11.48 -12.85
C LEU A 89 5.15 -12.63 -13.75
N GLY A 90 4.27 -12.38 -14.72
CA GLY A 90 3.78 -13.38 -15.68
C GLY A 90 2.90 -14.46 -15.06
N GLY A 91 2.26 -14.20 -13.92
CA GLY A 91 1.43 -15.19 -13.23
C GLY A 91 0.52 -14.57 -12.18
N TRP A 92 -0.56 -15.27 -11.83
CA TRP A 92 -1.55 -14.78 -10.88
C TRP A 92 -1.23 -15.09 -9.42
N ARG A 93 -0.26 -15.96 -9.16
CA ARG A 93 0.16 -16.32 -7.79
C ARG A 93 1.32 -15.45 -7.34
N LEU A 94 1.11 -14.68 -6.27
CA LEU A 94 2.07 -13.70 -5.73
C LEU A 94 2.63 -14.15 -4.38
N TRP A 95 3.01 -15.41 -4.25
CA TRP A 95 3.41 -16.05 -2.97
C TRP A 95 4.75 -15.59 -2.38
N GLU A 96 5.58 -14.91 -3.15
CA GLU A 96 6.83 -14.31 -2.66
C GLU A 96 6.69 -12.80 -2.46
N CYS A 97 5.44 -12.28 -2.47
CA CYS A 97 5.19 -10.85 -2.45
C CYS A 97 4.68 -10.38 -1.08
N THR A 98 4.95 -9.11 -0.79
CA THR A 98 4.32 -8.36 0.31
C THR A 98 3.50 -7.23 -0.29
N LEU A 99 2.29 -7.04 0.22
CA LEU A 99 1.41 -5.94 -0.16
C LEU A 99 1.44 -4.88 0.95
N TYR A 100 1.70 -3.63 0.56
CA TYR A 100 1.64 -2.45 1.41
C TYR A 100 0.52 -1.54 0.93
N VAL A 101 -0.38 -1.15 1.81
CA VAL A 101 -1.53 -0.30 1.49
C VAL A 101 -1.78 0.72 2.60
N THR A 102 -2.12 1.95 2.24
CA THR A 102 -2.29 3.04 3.22
C THR A 102 -3.53 2.92 4.09
N LEU A 103 -4.53 2.12 3.68
CA LEU A 103 -5.78 1.87 4.40
C LEU A 103 -6.05 0.38 4.49
N GLU A 104 -6.66 -0.06 5.59
CA GLU A 104 -7.08 -1.44 5.78
C GLU A 104 -7.93 -1.94 4.60
N PRO A 105 -7.60 -3.11 4.00
CA PRO A 105 -8.33 -3.65 2.86
C PRO A 105 -9.80 -3.93 3.16
N CYS A 106 -10.67 -3.49 2.24
CA CYS A 106 -12.10 -3.83 2.27
C CYS A 106 -12.35 -5.31 1.88
N PRO A 107 -13.58 -5.84 1.99
CA PRO A 107 -13.87 -7.25 1.68
C PRO A 107 -13.48 -7.68 0.25
N MET A 108 -13.69 -6.81 -0.74
CA MET A 108 -13.30 -7.08 -2.13
C MET A 108 -11.79 -7.24 -2.26
N CYS A 109 -11.03 -6.31 -1.69
CA CYS A 109 -9.57 -6.32 -1.75
C CYS A 109 -8.96 -7.46 -0.93
N ALA A 110 -9.50 -7.74 0.26
CA ALA A 110 -9.08 -8.87 1.08
C ALA A 110 -9.33 -10.21 0.35
N GLY A 111 -10.45 -10.35 -0.33
CA GLY A 111 -10.73 -11.51 -1.19
C GLY A 111 -9.75 -11.63 -2.37
N ALA A 112 -9.39 -10.51 -3.00
CA ALA A 112 -8.40 -10.49 -4.08
C ALA A 112 -7.00 -10.89 -3.59
N ILE A 113 -6.59 -10.43 -2.41
CA ILE A 113 -5.32 -10.80 -1.75
C ILE A 113 -5.26 -12.31 -1.49
N ILE A 114 -6.35 -12.90 -0.94
CA ILE A 114 -6.45 -14.35 -0.73
C ILE A 114 -6.32 -15.09 -2.06
N ASN A 115 -7.05 -14.65 -3.09
CA ASN A 115 -7.02 -15.27 -4.42
C ASN A 115 -5.65 -15.18 -5.07
N ALA A 116 -4.97 -14.04 -4.97
CA ALA A 116 -3.63 -13.85 -5.50
C ALA A 116 -2.53 -14.58 -4.71
N ARG A 117 -2.85 -15.20 -3.57
CA ARG A 117 -1.91 -15.93 -2.71
C ARG A 117 -0.79 -15.05 -2.13
N ILE A 118 -1.08 -13.81 -1.83
CA ILE A 118 -0.11 -12.89 -1.20
C ILE A 118 0.08 -13.31 0.27
N PRO A 119 1.29 -13.67 0.70
CA PRO A 119 1.51 -14.23 2.04
C PRO A 119 1.59 -13.18 3.15
N ARG A 120 1.86 -11.91 2.83
CA ARG A 120 2.03 -10.84 3.81
C ARG A 120 1.35 -9.55 3.35
N VAL A 121 0.61 -8.93 4.28
CA VAL A 121 -0.09 -7.65 4.09
C VAL A 121 0.31 -6.70 5.20
N VAL A 122 0.74 -5.51 4.83
CA VAL A 122 1.07 -4.42 5.74
C VAL A 122 0.15 -3.25 5.41
N TYR A 123 -0.61 -2.75 6.40
CA TYR A 123 -1.44 -1.57 6.17
C TYR A 123 -1.16 -0.45 7.17
N GLY A 124 -1.40 0.80 6.76
CA GLY A 124 -1.24 1.97 7.58
C GLY A 124 -2.39 2.15 8.56
N ALA A 125 -3.45 2.83 8.14
CA ALA A 125 -4.61 3.14 8.96
C ALA A 125 -5.68 2.04 8.91
N GLY A 126 -6.40 1.84 10.03
CA GLY A 126 -7.59 1.01 10.08
C GLY A 126 -8.81 1.66 9.40
N ASP A 127 -9.81 0.85 9.04
CA ASP A 127 -11.09 1.32 8.49
C ASP A 127 -12.27 0.74 9.27
N ASP A 128 -12.79 1.50 10.22
CA ASP A 128 -13.92 1.09 11.07
C ASP A 128 -15.24 0.88 10.30
N LYS A 129 -15.31 1.27 9.03
CA LYS A 129 -16.53 1.17 8.22
C LYS A 129 -16.52 0.02 7.24
N CYS A 130 -15.35 -0.27 6.66
CA CYS A 130 -15.22 -1.24 5.58
C CYS A 130 -14.03 -2.18 5.74
N GLY A 131 -13.20 -2.03 6.78
CA GLY A 131 -12.03 -2.87 7.00
C GLY A 131 -12.39 -4.33 7.21
N ALA A 132 -11.86 -5.21 6.38
CA ALA A 132 -12.20 -6.63 6.38
C ALA A 132 -11.04 -7.54 6.82
N VAL A 133 -10.02 -6.97 7.41
CA VAL A 133 -8.85 -7.68 7.91
C VAL A 133 -8.84 -7.75 9.43
N ARG A 134 -9.38 -6.70 10.09
CA ARG A 134 -9.42 -6.59 11.54
C ARG A 134 -10.61 -5.79 12.07
N SER A 135 -10.95 -4.62 11.45
CA SER A 135 -11.84 -3.63 12.06
C SER A 135 -13.30 -4.06 12.07
N VAL A 136 -13.91 -4.38 10.93
CA VAL A 136 -15.33 -4.79 10.83
C VAL A 136 -15.46 -6.31 10.87
N CYS A 137 -14.60 -7.01 10.16
CA CYS A 137 -14.51 -8.47 10.18
C CYS A 137 -13.06 -8.90 9.93
N SER A 138 -12.79 -10.20 10.04
CA SER A 138 -11.46 -10.76 9.81
C SER A 138 -11.51 -11.87 8.78
N LEU A 139 -11.52 -11.52 7.48
CA LEU A 139 -11.55 -12.50 6.40
C LEU A 139 -10.30 -13.40 6.41
N PHE A 140 -9.15 -12.88 6.82
CA PHE A 140 -7.90 -13.66 6.83
C PHE A 140 -7.85 -14.73 7.93
N SER A 141 -8.75 -14.66 8.92
CA SER A 141 -8.90 -15.70 9.95
C SER A 141 -9.98 -16.74 9.65
N MET A 142 -10.73 -16.58 8.55
CA MET A 142 -11.74 -17.56 8.12
C MET A 142 -11.03 -18.75 7.45
N GLU A 143 -11.67 -19.92 7.42
CA GLU A 143 -11.11 -21.17 6.88
C GLU A 143 -11.02 -21.18 5.34
N PHE A 144 -10.36 -20.17 4.78
CA PHE A 144 -9.98 -20.19 3.37
C PHE A 144 -8.71 -21.02 3.16
N ASN A 145 -8.39 -21.32 1.92
CA ASN A 145 -7.20 -22.08 1.54
C ASN A 145 -5.89 -21.25 1.52
N HIS A 146 -5.93 -20.02 2.01
CA HIS A 146 -4.79 -19.11 2.12
C HIS A 146 -5.02 -18.08 3.22
N HIS A 147 -4.02 -17.89 4.07
CA HIS A 147 -4.07 -17.01 5.24
C HIS A 147 -2.88 -16.05 5.23
N PRO A 148 -3.06 -14.80 4.75
CA PRO A 148 -2.01 -13.79 4.82
C PRO A 148 -1.63 -13.46 6.26
N LYS A 149 -0.34 -13.25 6.51
CA LYS A 149 0.13 -12.60 7.73
C LYS A 149 -0.14 -11.09 7.62
N VAL A 150 -0.59 -10.49 8.72
CA VAL A 150 -0.99 -9.09 8.75
C VAL A 150 -0.17 -8.31 9.75
N GLU A 151 0.31 -7.17 9.32
CA GLU A 151 0.90 -6.13 10.17
C GLU A 151 0.18 -4.80 9.90
N SER A 152 0.03 -3.98 10.93
CA SER A 152 -0.70 -2.71 10.85
C SER A 152 0.02 -1.60 11.58
N GLY A 153 -0.32 -0.35 11.27
CA GLY A 153 0.17 0.81 12.00
C GLY A 153 1.46 1.42 11.44
N ILE A 154 1.95 0.95 10.30
CA ILE A 154 3.11 1.58 9.66
C ILE A 154 2.67 2.90 9.02
N LEU A 155 3.21 4.02 9.53
CA LEU A 155 2.80 5.39 9.15
C LEU A 155 1.29 5.63 9.32
N GLU A 156 0.70 5.06 10.38
CA GLU A 156 -0.74 5.12 10.63
C GLU A 156 -1.26 6.54 10.70
N GLU A 157 -0.56 7.42 11.43
CA GLU A 157 -0.97 8.81 11.61
C GLU A 157 -0.98 9.57 10.27
N GLU A 158 0.04 9.40 9.45
CA GLU A 158 0.16 10.03 8.13
C GLU A 158 -0.94 9.52 7.17
N CYS A 159 -1.21 8.22 7.18
CA CYS A 159 -2.27 7.61 6.38
C CYS A 159 -3.66 8.11 6.80
N ALA A 160 -3.95 8.12 8.11
CA ALA A 160 -5.21 8.59 8.66
C ALA A 160 -5.43 10.11 8.45
N ALA A 161 -4.36 10.91 8.58
CA ALA A 161 -4.41 12.35 8.35
C ALA A 161 -4.81 12.67 6.90
N LEU A 162 -4.22 11.98 5.93
CA LEU A 162 -4.51 12.19 4.51
C LEU A 162 -5.99 11.90 4.18
N LEU A 163 -6.56 10.83 4.73
CA LEU A 163 -7.97 10.48 4.60
C LEU A 163 -8.88 11.52 5.27
N THR A 164 -8.52 11.95 6.48
CA THR A 164 -9.28 12.95 7.23
C THR A 164 -9.35 14.26 6.49
N ASP A 165 -8.25 14.73 5.93
CA ASP A 165 -8.16 15.96 5.15
C ASP A 165 -8.98 15.88 3.86
N PHE A 166 -8.94 14.76 3.17
CA PHE A 166 -9.75 14.51 1.98
C PHE A 166 -11.24 14.63 2.28
N PHE A 167 -11.73 13.90 3.27
CA PHE A 167 -13.15 13.94 3.61
C PHE A 167 -13.59 15.27 4.21
N ARG A 168 -12.70 16.00 4.89
CA ARG A 168 -12.96 17.37 5.33
C ARG A 168 -13.18 18.30 4.13
N LYS A 169 -12.28 18.25 3.15
CA LYS A 169 -12.37 19.02 1.89
C LYS A 169 -13.66 18.68 1.14
N LEU A 170 -13.92 17.41 0.94
CA LEU A 170 -15.12 16.92 0.25
C LEU A 170 -16.43 17.42 0.92
N ARG A 171 -16.50 17.39 2.26
CA ARG A 171 -17.68 17.91 2.98
C ARG A 171 -17.89 19.42 2.77
N ILE A 172 -16.82 20.20 2.69
CA ILE A 172 -16.89 21.64 2.41
C ILE A 172 -17.42 21.84 0.98
N GLU A 173 -16.87 21.16 0.00
CA GLU A 173 -17.28 21.26 -1.39
C GLU A 173 -18.76 20.87 -1.59
N LEU A 174 -19.20 19.78 -0.95
CA LEU A 174 -20.60 19.34 -1.03
C LEU A 174 -21.59 20.34 -0.42
N ARG A 175 -21.17 21.09 0.64
CA ARG A 175 -22.00 22.14 1.25
C ARG A 175 -22.14 23.37 0.36
N THR A 176 -21.16 23.64 -0.47
CA THR A 176 -21.12 24.81 -1.38
C THR A 176 -21.74 24.54 -2.74
N ARG A 177 -21.96 23.26 -3.10
CA ARG A 177 -22.63 22.90 -4.36
C ARG A 177 -24.08 23.38 -4.34
N PRO A 178 -24.58 24.02 -5.43
CA PRO A 178 -25.99 24.34 -5.56
C PRO A 178 -26.84 23.07 -5.38
N LYS A 179 -27.88 23.13 -4.53
CA LYS A 179 -28.82 22.02 -4.41
C LYS A 179 -29.48 21.78 -5.78
N TRP A 180 -29.34 20.58 -6.32
CA TRP A 180 -30.03 20.17 -7.53
C TRP A 180 -31.54 20.42 -7.34
N LYS A 181 -32.12 21.34 -8.12
CA LYS A 181 -33.57 21.46 -8.21
C LYS A 181 -34.06 20.22 -8.96
N LYS A 182 -34.78 19.31 -8.27
CA LYS A 182 -35.54 18.26 -8.96
C LYS A 182 -36.41 18.96 -10.01
N LYS A 183 -36.24 18.64 -11.30
CA LYS A 183 -37.21 19.00 -12.30
C LYS A 183 -38.51 18.33 -11.86
N SER A 184 -39.51 19.14 -11.52
CA SER A 184 -40.88 18.66 -11.37
C SER A 184 -41.33 18.16 -12.74
N GLU A 185 -41.54 16.87 -12.85
CA GLU A 185 -42.35 16.30 -13.93
C GLU A 185 -43.80 16.73 -13.82
#